data_1617036bb70fa124ce33d8987fc4941b
#
_entry.id   1617036bb70fa124ce33d8987fc4941b
#
_cell.length_a   1.000
_cell.length_b   1.000
_cell.length_c   1.000
_cell.angle_alpha   90.00
_cell.angle_beta   90.00
_cell.angle_gamma   90.00
#
_symmetry.space_group_name_H-M   'P 1'
#
loop_
_entity.id
_entity.type
_entity.pdbx_description
1 polymer ?
#
loop_
_entity_poly.entity_id
_entity_poly.type
_entity_poly.pdbx_seq_one_letter_code
_entity_poly.pdbx_strand_id
1 'polypeptide(L)'
;MYGILSLKKRGERGMTMAQMTKMQQRIYDYIAETIQRQGYPPSVREIGEAVGLKSPSTVHFHLKHMEELGVLTKGAGKGRALTLAQPAKTAEPVVPQRVEPPADRIPVVGDVAAGSPILAQECIEDYLTFDTGGREGEYFALRVRGESMLNAGILPGDFVVVHQQPTAYNGEIVVALLGDEATVKRLSRRNGEVWLLPENENYQPINGREATLLGKVTAVIRQYS
;
A
#
# COMPACT_ATOMS: atom_id res chain seq x y z
N MET A 1 -39.43 -37.16 -15.60
CA MET A 1 -39.55 -36.94 -14.15
C MET A 1 -38.13 -36.82 -13.62
N TYR A 2 -37.55 -35.59 -13.65
CA TYR A 2 -36.21 -35.30 -13.11
C TYR A 2 -36.30 -34.09 -12.21
N GLY A 3 -36.05 -34.32 -10.92
CA GLY A 3 -36.09 -33.32 -9.90
C GLY A 3 -34.81 -32.43 -9.98
N ILE A 4 -35.03 -31.15 -10.05
CA ILE A 4 -33.98 -30.13 -10.03
C ILE A 4 -33.60 -29.88 -8.56
N LEU A 5 -32.38 -30.27 -8.17
CA LEU A 5 -31.79 -29.87 -6.89
C LEU A 5 -31.42 -28.41 -6.93
N SER A 6 -32.14 -27.61 -6.18
CA SER A 6 -31.86 -26.20 -5.94
C SER A 6 -30.66 -26.06 -5.02
N LEU A 7 -29.50 -25.70 -5.57
CA LEU A 7 -28.33 -25.25 -4.80
C LEU A 7 -28.61 -23.83 -4.27
N LYS A 8 -28.93 -23.76 -2.98
CA LYS A 8 -28.99 -22.51 -2.22
C LYS A 8 -27.59 -21.86 -2.21
N LYS A 9 -27.35 -20.90 -3.09
CA LYS A 9 -26.27 -19.93 -2.92
C LYS A 9 -26.51 -19.17 -1.61
N ARG A 10 -25.58 -19.32 -0.68
CA ARG A 10 -25.49 -18.48 0.53
C ARG A 10 -25.16 -17.07 0.06
N GLY A 11 -26.18 -16.19 0.10
CA GLY A 11 -26.07 -14.82 -0.35
C GLY A 11 -25.14 -14.00 0.52
N GLU A 12 -24.31 -13.25 -0.12
CA GLU A 12 -23.65 -12.06 0.40
C GLU A 12 -24.74 -11.11 0.92
N ARG A 13 -24.80 -10.97 2.24
CA ARG A 13 -25.70 -10.01 2.88
C ARG A 13 -25.01 -8.64 2.84
N GLY A 14 -25.33 -7.84 1.83
CA GLY A 14 -25.15 -6.41 1.90
C GLY A 14 -25.98 -5.88 3.09
N MET A 15 -25.33 -5.49 4.17
CA MET A 15 -25.99 -5.01 5.36
C MET A 15 -26.37 -3.55 5.18
N THR A 16 -27.68 -3.29 5.32
CA THR A 16 -28.33 -2.01 5.06
C THR A 16 -28.31 -1.16 6.35
N MET A 17 -28.22 0.18 6.21
CA MET A 17 -28.38 1.19 7.28
C MET A 17 -29.63 1.00 8.15
N ALA A 18 -30.61 0.23 7.69
CA ALA A 18 -31.86 -0.07 8.39
C ALA A 18 -31.71 -0.94 9.67
N GLN A 19 -30.51 -1.44 9.98
CA GLN A 19 -30.24 -2.29 11.15
C GLN A 19 -29.58 -1.56 12.32
N MET A 20 -29.26 -0.26 12.17
CA MET A 20 -28.69 0.54 13.24
C MET A 20 -29.73 1.03 14.23
N THR A 21 -29.37 1.05 15.51
CA THR A 21 -30.18 1.69 16.53
C THR A 21 -30.15 3.22 16.37
N LYS A 22 -31.13 3.94 16.94
CA LYS A 22 -31.13 5.41 16.91
C LYS A 22 -29.84 6.02 17.48
N MET A 23 -29.24 5.40 18.49
CA MET A 23 -27.98 5.85 19.07
C MET A 23 -26.80 5.63 18.10
N GLN A 24 -26.74 4.49 17.44
CA GLN A 24 -25.71 4.20 16.44
C GLN A 24 -25.83 5.13 15.25
N GLN A 25 -27.04 5.46 14.81
CA GLN A 25 -27.26 6.45 13.75
C GLN A 25 -26.69 7.82 14.14
N ARG A 26 -26.96 8.31 15.36
CA ARG A 26 -26.42 9.59 15.86
C ARG A 26 -24.89 9.58 15.93
N ILE A 27 -24.28 8.47 16.33
CA ILE A 27 -22.83 8.29 16.34
C ILE A 27 -22.30 8.35 14.92
N TYR A 28 -22.93 7.64 13.98
CA TYR A 28 -22.55 7.62 12.57
C TYR A 28 -22.60 9.02 11.96
N ASP A 29 -23.71 9.73 12.13
CA ASP A 29 -23.94 11.07 11.57
C ASP A 29 -22.88 12.06 12.10
N TYR A 30 -22.57 12.00 13.40
CA TYR A 30 -21.53 12.84 14.00
C TYR A 30 -20.13 12.55 13.47
N ILE A 31 -19.79 11.27 13.29
CA ILE A 31 -18.50 10.86 12.69
C ILE A 31 -18.42 11.36 11.24
N ALA A 32 -19.50 11.17 10.45
CA ALA A 32 -19.56 11.60 9.06
C ALA A 32 -19.36 13.12 8.91
N GLU A 33 -20.10 13.91 9.72
CA GLU A 33 -20.01 15.36 9.71
C GLU A 33 -18.62 15.85 10.14
N THR A 34 -18.02 15.20 11.14
CA THR A 34 -16.71 15.57 11.64
C THR A 34 -15.63 15.29 10.60
N ILE A 35 -15.67 14.12 9.93
CA ILE A 35 -14.73 13.78 8.84
C ILE A 35 -14.89 14.77 7.70
N GLN A 36 -16.12 15.13 7.32
CA GLN A 36 -16.36 16.09 6.23
C GLN A 36 -15.81 17.48 6.54
N ARG A 37 -15.91 17.93 7.80
CA ARG A 37 -15.50 19.26 8.24
C ARG A 37 -14.00 19.38 8.53
N GLN A 38 -13.39 18.35 9.12
CA GLN A 38 -12.02 18.40 9.65
C GLN A 38 -11.03 17.51 8.88
N GLY A 39 -11.53 16.58 8.04
CA GLY A 39 -10.69 15.65 7.28
C GLY A 39 -10.20 14.42 8.06
N TYR A 40 -10.54 14.30 9.36
CA TYR A 40 -10.16 13.17 10.21
C TYR A 40 -11.30 12.79 11.17
N PRO A 41 -11.38 11.52 11.64
CA PRO A 41 -12.43 11.07 12.52
C PRO A 41 -12.27 11.64 13.94
N PRO A 42 -13.41 11.85 14.67
CA PRO A 42 -13.38 12.28 16.05
C PRO A 42 -12.84 11.18 16.98
N SER A 43 -12.33 11.60 18.13
CA SER A 43 -11.96 10.68 19.21
C SER A 43 -13.19 10.08 19.89
N VAL A 44 -13.01 8.95 20.58
CA VAL A 44 -14.07 8.29 21.39
C VAL A 44 -14.70 9.24 22.42
N ARG A 45 -13.90 10.14 22.97
CA ARG A 45 -14.35 11.13 23.94
C ARG A 45 -15.24 12.19 23.28
N GLU A 46 -14.84 12.73 22.15
CA GLU A 46 -15.63 13.68 21.36
C GLU A 46 -16.95 13.07 20.90
N ILE A 47 -16.94 11.81 20.46
CA ILE A 47 -18.16 11.06 20.12
C ILE A 47 -19.08 10.98 21.35
N GLY A 48 -18.54 10.57 22.50
CA GLY A 48 -19.34 10.46 23.74
C GLY A 48 -20.01 11.78 24.14
N GLU A 49 -19.26 12.87 24.13
CA GLU A 49 -19.73 14.21 24.44
C GLU A 49 -20.82 14.66 23.46
N ALA A 50 -20.65 14.46 22.18
CA ALA A 50 -21.58 14.87 21.14
C ALA A 50 -22.93 14.11 21.19
N VAL A 51 -22.90 12.81 21.50
CA VAL A 51 -24.13 12.00 21.55
C VAL A 51 -24.73 11.84 22.97
N GLY A 52 -24.07 12.44 23.98
CA GLY A 52 -24.56 12.42 25.38
C GLY A 52 -24.24 11.13 26.15
N LEU A 53 -23.21 10.38 25.74
CA LEU A 53 -22.75 9.17 26.42
C LEU A 53 -21.63 9.51 27.41
N LYS A 54 -21.88 9.27 28.70
CA LYS A 54 -20.93 9.60 29.78
C LYS A 54 -19.78 8.61 29.93
N SER A 55 -19.93 7.37 29.42
CA SER A 55 -18.93 6.32 29.57
C SER A 55 -18.23 6.02 28.23
N PRO A 56 -16.90 6.13 28.16
CA PRO A 56 -16.14 5.70 26.97
C PRO A 56 -16.37 4.23 26.57
N SER A 57 -16.61 3.36 27.57
CA SER A 57 -16.90 1.95 27.33
C SER A 57 -18.21 1.74 26.54
N THR A 58 -19.22 2.58 26.79
CA THR A 58 -20.47 2.55 26.04
C THR A 58 -20.29 3.01 24.61
N VAL A 59 -19.45 4.02 24.37
CA VAL A 59 -19.09 4.44 23.01
C VAL A 59 -18.36 3.31 22.27
N HIS A 60 -17.38 2.67 22.92
CA HIS A 60 -16.67 1.52 22.35
C HIS A 60 -17.60 0.36 22.01
N PHE A 61 -18.58 0.07 22.86
CA PHE A 61 -19.58 -0.97 22.60
C PHE A 61 -20.36 -0.65 21.31
N HIS A 62 -20.84 0.58 21.15
CA HIS A 62 -21.56 0.97 19.93
C HIS A 62 -20.67 0.93 18.68
N LEU A 63 -19.43 1.43 18.76
CA LEU A 63 -18.49 1.40 17.65
C LEU A 63 -18.16 -0.03 17.22
N LYS A 64 -17.93 -0.95 18.18
CA LYS A 64 -17.68 -2.36 17.87
C LYS A 64 -18.87 -3.01 17.16
N HIS A 65 -20.08 -2.77 17.64
CA HIS A 65 -21.28 -3.29 16.99
C HIS A 65 -21.49 -2.68 15.59
N MET A 66 -21.13 -1.41 15.38
CA MET A 66 -21.15 -0.77 14.05
C MET A 66 -20.06 -1.33 13.11
N GLU A 67 -18.92 -1.77 13.64
CA GLU A 67 -17.91 -2.53 12.91
C GLU A 67 -18.46 -3.91 12.49
N GLU A 68 -19.10 -4.64 13.41
CA GLU A 68 -19.75 -5.92 13.15
C GLU A 68 -20.88 -5.81 12.10
N LEU A 69 -21.58 -4.67 12.08
CA LEU A 69 -22.56 -4.31 11.07
C LEU A 69 -21.94 -3.89 9.73
N GLY A 70 -20.63 -3.73 9.65
CA GLY A 70 -19.93 -3.31 8.44
C GLY A 70 -20.16 -1.86 8.04
N VAL A 71 -20.69 -1.00 8.94
CA VAL A 71 -20.90 0.44 8.69
C VAL A 71 -19.69 1.30 9.09
N LEU A 72 -18.77 0.70 9.86
CA LEU A 72 -17.47 1.27 10.22
C LEU A 72 -16.36 0.26 9.96
N THR A 73 -15.18 0.74 9.61
CA THR A 73 -13.95 -0.06 9.57
C THR A 73 -12.87 0.62 10.40
N LYS A 74 -12.07 -0.18 11.13
CA LYS A 74 -10.84 0.28 11.78
C LYS A 74 -9.68 0.17 10.82
N GLY A 75 -9.04 1.28 10.51
CA GLY A 75 -7.76 1.26 9.82
C GLY A 75 -6.65 0.73 10.72
N ALA A 76 -5.70 -0.01 10.16
CA ALA A 76 -4.53 -0.57 10.84
C ALA A 76 -3.49 0.52 11.17
N GLY A 77 -3.80 1.43 12.13
CA GLY A 77 -2.88 2.48 12.57
C GLY A 77 -3.13 2.87 14.03
N LYS A 78 -2.06 3.10 14.80
CA LYS A 78 -2.14 3.53 16.19
C LYS A 78 -2.93 4.85 16.30
N GLY A 79 -4.21 4.76 16.73
CA GLY A 79 -4.84 5.82 17.50
C GLY A 79 -5.79 6.78 16.83
N ARG A 80 -6.35 6.63 15.63
CA ARG A 80 -7.50 7.39 15.08
C ARG A 80 -7.91 6.93 13.67
N ALA A 81 -8.13 5.67 13.49
CA ALA A 81 -8.45 5.13 12.18
C ALA A 81 -9.88 4.55 12.14
N LEU A 82 -10.89 5.42 12.33
CA LEU A 82 -12.29 5.09 12.04
C LEU A 82 -12.62 5.56 10.63
N THR A 83 -13.03 4.64 9.76
CA THR A 83 -13.49 4.95 8.40
C THR A 83 -14.95 4.53 8.27
N LEU A 84 -15.80 5.40 7.72
CA LEU A 84 -17.19 5.10 7.43
C LEU A 84 -17.30 4.22 6.19
N ALA A 85 -17.99 3.08 6.31
CA ALA A 85 -18.42 2.34 5.12
C ALA A 85 -19.57 3.13 4.49
N GLN A 86 -19.38 3.63 3.27
CA GLN A 86 -20.44 4.34 2.54
C GLN A 86 -21.57 3.37 2.19
N PRO A 87 -22.87 3.75 2.39
CA PRO A 87 -23.97 2.97 1.88
C PRO A 87 -23.87 2.94 0.35
N ALA A 88 -23.92 1.74 -0.20
CA ALA A 88 -23.96 1.54 -1.65
C ALA A 88 -25.19 2.28 -2.24
N LYS A 89 -25.00 3.50 -2.71
CA LYS A 89 -25.84 4.02 -3.80
C LYS A 89 -25.56 3.13 -4.99
N THR A 90 -26.63 2.59 -5.58
CA THR A 90 -26.62 1.93 -6.89
C THR A 90 -25.77 2.75 -7.86
N ALA A 91 -24.51 2.43 -7.92
CA ALA A 91 -23.58 2.89 -8.93
C ALA A 91 -23.04 1.62 -9.58
N GLU A 92 -22.98 1.65 -10.90
CA GLU A 92 -22.23 0.72 -11.73
C GLU A 92 -20.93 0.31 -11.05
N PRO A 93 -20.35 -0.86 -11.31
CA PRO A 93 -19.16 -1.33 -10.63
C PRO A 93 -18.07 -0.28 -10.77
N VAL A 94 -17.95 0.55 -9.74
CA VAL A 94 -16.80 1.44 -9.58
C VAL A 94 -15.65 0.47 -9.31
N VAL A 95 -14.94 0.15 -10.37
CA VAL A 95 -13.55 -0.29 -10.27
C VAL A 95 -12.93 0.66 -9.26
N PRO A 96 -12.25 0.19 -8.19
CA PRO A 96 -11.60 1.08 -7.26
C PRO A 96 -10.76 2.03 -8.11
N GLN A 97 -11.19 3.28 -8.20
CA GLN A 97 -10.36 4.31 -8.82
C GLN A 97 -9.12 4.34 -7.96
N ARG A 98 -8.07 3.67 -8.46
CA ARG A 98 -6.71 3.99 -8.13
C ARG A 98 -6.71 5.52 -8.22
N VAL A 99 -6.62 6.22 -7.09
CA VAL A 99 -6.27 7.63 -7.11
C VAL A 99 -4.89 7.60 -7.71
N GLU A 100 -4.83 7.77 -9.03
CA GLU A 100 -3.56 7.85 -9.71
C GLU A 100 -2.86 9.05 -9.07
N PRO A 101 -1.71 8.86 -8.44
CA PRO A 101 -0.94 10.00 -7.98
C PRO A 101 -0.77 10.93 -9.19
N PRO A 102 -0.75 12.27 -8.99
CA PRO A 102 -0.46 13.19 -10.07
C PRO A 102 0.69 12.61 -10.91
N ALA A 103 0.62 12.72 -12.24
CA ALA A 103 1.49 12.04 -13.19
C ALA A 103 3.01 12.11 -12.87
N ASP A 104 3.39 13.03 -11.98
CA ASP A 104 4.75 13.28 -11.53
C ASP A 104 5.11 12.65 -10.17
N ARG A 105 4.22 11.85 -9.56
CA ARG A 105 4.48 11.25 -8.24
C ARG A 105 4.61 9.74 -8.34
N ILE A 106 5.77 9.23 -7.90
CA ILE A 106 6.05 7.80 -7.82
C ILE A 106 5.99 7.33 -6.36
N PRO A 107 5.42 6.14 -6.07
CA PRO A 107 5.38 5.61 -4.72
C PRO A 107 6.77 5.23 -4.22
N VAL A 108 7.06 5.57 -2.96
CA VAL A 108 8.20 5.05 -2.21
C VAL A 108 7.74 3.77 -1.52
N VAL A 109 8.37 2.67 -1.88
CA VAL A 109 8.07 1.36 -1.32
C VAL A 109 9.03 1.09 -0.17
N GLY A 110 8.50 0.67 0.96
CA GLY A 110 9.27 0.29 2.14
C GLY A 110 9.76 -1.16 2.06
N ASP A 111 9.31 -1.99 2.99
CA ASP A 111 9.68 -3.41 2.99
C ASP A 111 8.90 -4.16 1.90
N VAL A 112 9.63 -4.87 1.05
CA VAL A 112 9.06 -5.70 -0.03
C VAL A 112 8.93 -7.12 0.49
N ALA A 113 7.70 -7.61 0.62
CA ALA A 113 7.43 -9.00 1.01
C ALA A 113 7.27 -9.89 -0.23
N ALA A 114 7.87 -11.09 -0.18
CA ALA A 114 7.64 -12.09 -1.23
C ALA A 114 6.16 -12.47 -1.33
N GLY A 115 5.65 -12.50 -2.55
CA GLY A 115 4.26 -12.88 -2.84
C GLY A 115 3.25 -11.73 -2.85
N SER A 116 3.58 -10.54 -2.37
CA SER A 116 2.77 -9.34 -2.52
C SER A 116 3.18 -8.54 -3.76
N PRO A 117 2.23 -7.92 -4.51
CA PRO A 117 2.59 -6.97 -5.56
C PRO A 117 3.40 -5.82 -4.95
N ILE A 118 4.53 -5.46 -5.57
CA ILE A 118 5.43 -4.41 -5.04
C ILE A 118 4.74 -3.05 -4.87
N LEU A 119 3.71 -2.76 -5.66
CA LEU A 119 2.89 -1.56 -5.57
C LEU A 119 1.60 -1.78 -4.77
N ALA A 120 1.53 -2.83 -3.94
CA ALA A 120 0.43 -2.97 -2.99
C ALA A 120 0.42 -1.76 -2.05
N GLN A 121 -0.77 -1.23 -1.76
CA GLN A 121 -0.93 0.01 -0.98
C GLN A 121 -0.34 -0.09 0.44
N GLU A 122 -0.27 -1.30 0.99
CA GLU A 122 0.34 -1.63 2.28
C GLU A 122 1.88 -1.53 2.29
N CYS A 123 2.51 -1.57 1.11
CA CYS A 123 3.96 -1.43 0.95
C CYS A 123 4.40 0.02 0.68
N ILE A 124 3.47 0.94 0.43
CA ILE A 124 3.78 2.34 0.10
C ILE A 124 3.92 3.15 1.39
N GLU A 125 5.11 3.69 1.63
CA GLU A 125 5.42 4.53 2.79
C GLU A 125 5.25 6.03 2.50
N ASP A 126 5.55 6.46 1.26
CA ASP A 126 5.57 7.87 0.86
C ASP A 126 5.47 8.01 -0.66
N TYR A 127 5.53 9.24 -1.18
CA TYR A 127 5.56 9.54 -2.60
C TYR A 127 6.65 10.55 -2.91
N LEU A 128 7.41 10.32 -3.98
CA LEU A 128 8.39 11.24 -4.53
C LEU A 128 7.88 11.87 -5.82
N THR A 129 8.16 13.17 -6.03
CA THR A 129 7.96 13.81 -7.31
C THR A 129 9.13 13.46 -8.24
N PHE A 130 8.82 12.85 -9.38
CA PHE A 130 9.81 12.45 -10.37
C PHE A 130 9.21 12.51 -11.78
N ASP A 131 9.81 13.31 -12.64
CA ASP A 131 9.43 13.39 -14.04
C ASP A 131 9.96 12.16 -14.80
N THR A 132 9.07 11.30 -15.25
CA THR A 132 9.41 10.13 -16.07
C THR A 132 9.77 10.51 -17.51
N GLY A 133 9.63 11.77 -17.88
CA GLY A 133 9.84 12.26 -19.25
C GLY A 133 8.83 11.69 -20.24
N GLY A 134 7.61 11.39 -19.78
CA GLY A 134 6.53 10.80 -20.60
C GLY A 134 6.77 9.34 -20.98
N ARG A 135 7.73 8.66 -20.34
CA ARG A 135 7.96 7.21 -20.57
C ARG A 135 6.83 6.42 -19.94
N GLU A 136 6.24 5.52 -20.73
CA GLU A 136 5.21 4.60 -20.27
C GLU A 136 5.76 3.57 -19.28
N GLY A 137 4.90 3.05 -18.40
CA GLY A 137 5.21 2.01 -17.44
C GLY A 137 5.02 2.45 -15.99
N GLU A 138 5.13 1.48 -15.10
CA GLU A 138 5.02 1.71 -13.65
C GLU A 138 6.41 2.02 -13.08
N TYR A 139 6.46 3.00 -12.19
CA TYR A 139 7.67 3.41 -11.48
C TYR A 139 7.45 3.36 -9.99
N PHE A 140 8.49 3.01 -9.26
CA PHE A 140 8.52 3.10 -7.79
C PHE A 140 9.91 3.53 -7.33
N ALA A 141 10.01 3.97 -6.10
CA ALA A 141 11.28 4.29 -5.46
C ALA A 141 11.51 3.39 -4.25
N LEU A 142 12.78 3.07 -4.01
CA LEU A 142 13.23 2.38 -2.80
C LEU A 142 14.28 3.20 -2.11
N ARG A 143 14.23 3.25 -0.77
CA ARG A 143 15.28 3.85 0.03
C ARG A 143 16.46 2.90 0.12
N VAL A 144 17.65 3.36 -0.26
CA VAL A 144 18.88 2.58 -0.23
C VAL A 144 19.31 2.36 1.23
N ARG A 145 19.54 1.10 1.56
CA ARG A 145 20.15 0.68 2.82
C ARG A 145 21.49 0.00 2.51
N GLY A 146 22.52 0.30 3.27
CA GLY A 146 23.84 -0.30 3.06
C GLY A 146 24.64 0.34 1.92
N GLU A 147 25.85 -0.16 1.73
CA GLU A 147 26.94 0.48 0.98
C GLU A 147 27.38 -0.32 -0.24
N SER A 148 26.64 -1.33 -0.65
CA SER A 148 27.06 -2.28 -1.70
C SER A 148 27.19 -1.64 -3.10
N MET A 149 26.72 -0.40 -3.29
CA MET A 149 26.69 0.31 -4.57
C MET A 149 27.45 1.65 -4.54
N LEU A 150 28.35 1.86 -3.59
CA LEU A 150 29.09 3.13 -3.40
C LEU A 150 29.83 3.58 -4.66
N ASN A 151 30.54 2.67 -5.32
CA ASN A 151 31.32 3.00 -6.52
C ASN A 151 30.46 3.32 -7.74
N ALA A 152 29.17 3.01 -7.69
CA ALA A 152 28.17 3.46 -8.66
C ALA A 152 27.56 4.83 -8.28
N GLY A 153 28.01 5.46 -7.18
CA GLY A 153 27.50 6.75 -6.68
C GLY A 153 26.18 6.64 -5.94
N ILE A 154 25.72 5.43 -5.61
CA ILE A 154 24.49 5.18 -4.84
C ILE A 154 24.87 4.99 -3.38
N LEU A 155 24.42 5.91 -2.52
CA LEU A 155 24.78 5.97 -1.12
C LEU A 155 23.63 5.55 -0.20
N PRO A 156 23.92 5.13 1.04
CA PRO A 156 22.89 4.92 2.06
C PRO A 156 22.02 6.18 2.24
N GLY A 157 20.71 6.01 2.27
CA GLY A 157 19.75 7.11 2.38
C GLY A 157 19.25 7.68 1.05
N ASP A 158 19.91 7.40 -0.08
CA ASP A 158 19.41 7.76 -1.40
C ASP A 158 18.08 7.04 -1.71
N PHE A 159 17.33 7.59 -2.65
CA PHE A 159 16.21 6.91 -3.28
C PHE A 159 16.63 6.46 -4.69
N VAL A 160 16.49 5.18 -4.98
CA VAL A 160 16.61 4.69 -6.35
C VAL A 160 15.22 4.66 -7.00
N VAL A 161 15.09 5.33 -8.13
CA VAL A 161 13.88 5.28 -8.96
C VAL A 161 13.98 4.10 -9.90
N VAL A 162 12.98 3.25 -9.88
CA VAL A 162 12.95 1.97 -10.58
C VAL A 162 11.81 1.95 -11.58
N HIS A 163 12.12 1.67 -12.83
CA HIS A 163 11.12 1.31 -13.83
C HIS A 163 10.79 -0.17 -13.65
N GLN A 164 9.54 -0.47 -13.32
CA GLN A 164 9.09 -1.84 -13.07
C GLN A 164 9.07 -2.65 -14.37
N GLN A 165 9.91 -3.65 -14.43
CA GLN A 165 10.00 -4.57 -15.57
C GLN A 165 10.70 -5.87 -15.18
N PRO A 166 10.30 -7.03 -15.76
CA PRO A 166 10.89 -8.33 -15.41
C PRO A 166 12.23 -8.59 -16.10
N THR A 167 12.70 -7.69 -16.95
CA THR A 167 13.92 -7.88 -17.74
C THR A 167 14.82 -6.65 -17.66
N ALA A 168 16.12 -6.89 -17.79
CA ALA A 168 17.13 -5.83 -17.91
C ALA A 168 18.29 -6.33 -18.77
N TYR A 169 19.06 -5.40 -19.35
CA TYR A 169 20.26 -5.73 -20.12
C TYR A 169 21.46 -5.96 -19.21
N ASN A 170 22.44 -6.70 -19.72
CA ASN A 170 23.70 -6.93 -19.05
C ASN A 170 24.41 -5.60 -18.75
N GLY A 171 24.87 -5.41 -17.53
CA GLY A 171 25.52 -4.19 -17.06
C GLY A 171 24.58 -3.12 -16.50
N GLU A 172 23.26 -3.27 -16.61
CA GLU A 172 22.32 -2.33 -15.99
C GLU A 172 22.24 -2.52 -14.48
N ILE A 173 21.95 -1.41 -13.76
CA ILE A 173 21.66 -1.47 -12.32
C ILE A 173 20.19 -1.83 -12.15
N VAL A 174 19.95 -2.84 -11.36
CA VAL A 174 18.62 -3.43 -11.17
C VAL A 174 18.25 -3.51 -9.67
N VAL A 175 16.97 -3.58 -9.41
CA VAL A 175 16.45 -4.06 -8.14
C VAL A 175 15.99 -5.49 -8.33
N ALA A 176 16.47 -6.37 -7.49
CA ALA A 176 16.12 -7.78 -7.48
C ALA A 176 15.67 -8.22 -6.11
N LEU A 177 14.68 -9.10 -6.06
CA LEU A 177 14.19 -9.75 -4.85
C LEU A 177 14.94 -11.07 -4.66
N LEU A 178 15.51 -11.27 -3.49
CA LEU A 178 16.18 -12.50 -3.04
C LEU A 178 15.48 -12.97 -1.76
N GLY A 179 14.69 -14.03 -1.86
CA GLY A 179 13.78 -14.38 -0.76
C GLY A 179 12.81 -13.24 -0.49
N ASP A 180 12.87 -12.65 0.69
CA ASP A 180 12.01 -11.56 1.14
C ASP A 180 12.73 -10.19 1.15
N GLU A 181 13.93 -10.09 0.58
CA GLU A 181 14.73 -8.87 0.63
C GLU A 181 15.02 -8.33 -0.77
N ALA A 182 14.69 -7.03 -0.98
CA ALA A 182 15.04 -6.31 -2.20
C ALA A 182 16.49 -5.80 -2.13
N THR A 183 17.25 -6.01 -3.19
CA THR A 183 18.65 -5.56 -3.30
C THR A 183 18.92 -4.81 -4.59
N VAL A 184 19.77 -3.77 -4.51
CA VAL A 184 20.24 -3.01 -5.67
C VAL A 184 21.62 -3.53 -6.07
N LYS A 185 21.77 -3.98 -7.32
CA LYS A 185 23.03 -4.53 -7.84
C LYS A 185 23.18 -4.26 -9.34
N ARG A 186 24.37 -4.45 -9.85
CA ARG A 186 24.60 -4.49 -11.30
C ARG A 186 24.34 -5.89 -11.82
N LEU A 187 23.49 -5.98 -12.84
CA LEU A 187 23.18 -7.25 -13.50
C LEU A 187 24.36 -7.69 -14.37
N SER A 188 24.83 -8.91 -14.17
CA SER A 188 25.82 -9.54 -15.03
C SER A 188 25.29 -10.88 -15.53
N ARG A 189 25.26 -11.03 -16.86
CA ARG A 189 24.90 -12.29 -17.52
C ARG A 189 26.11 -12.76 -18.34
N ARG A 190 26.71 -13.89 -17.94
CA ARG A 190 27.84 -14.48 -18.61
C ARG A 190 27.67 -15.98 -18.64
N ASN A 191 27.93 -16.60 -19.81
CA ASN A 191 27.91 -18.06 -20.01
C ASN A 191 26.60 -18.73 -19.50
N GLY A 192 25.46 -18.06 -19.64
CA GLY A 192 24.18 -18.58 -19.16
C GLY A 192 23.93 -18.42 -17.65
N GLU A 193 24.87 -17.90 -16.90
CA GLU A 193 24.73 -17.59 -15.50
C GLU A 193 24.31 -16.14 -15.29
N VAL A 194 23.51 -15.93 -14.24
CA VAL A 194 23.06 -14.60 -13.79
C VAL A 194 23.74 -14.28 -12.46
N TRP A 195 24.39 -13.13 -12.42
CA TRP A 195 25.06 -12.62 -11.23
C TRP A 195 24.57 -11.20 -10.93
N LEU A 196 24.42 -10.91 -9.66
CA LEU A 196 24.14 -9.59 -9.12
C LEU A 196 25.42 -9.06 -8.47
N LEU A 197 26.06 -8.13 -9.17
CA LEU A 197 27.38 -7.63 -8.77
C LEU A 197 27.23 -6.36 -7.92
N PRO A 198 27.89 -6.31 -6.75
CA PRO A 198 28.04 -5.06 -6.01
C PRO A 198 29.00 -4.11 -6.71
N GLU A 199 28.86 -2.84 -6.47
CA GLU A 199 29.81 -1.77 -6.81
C GLU A 199 30.53 -1.29 -5.55
N ASN A 200 31.10 -2.24 -4.81
CA ASN A 200 31.91 -2.03 -3.61
C ASN A 200 32.71 -3.31 -3.35
N GLU A 201 34.01 -3.19 -3.22
CA GLU A 201 34.95 -4.31 -3.04
C GLU A 201 34.73 -5.11 -1.75
N ASN A 202 34.12 -4.47 -0.74
CA ASN A 202 33.80 -5.11 0.54
C ASN A 202 32.61 -6.08 0.46
N TYR A 203 31.93 -6.18 -0.70
CA TYR A 203 30.76 -7.02 -0.90
C TYR A 203 31.03 -8.08 -1.94
N GLN A 204 30.49 -9.27 -1.72
CA GLN A 204 30.64 -10.37 -2.69
C GLN A 204 29.52 -10.38 -3.72
N PRO A 205 29.81 -10.82 -4.97
CA PRO A 205 28.80 -11.11 -5.97
C PRO A 205 27.77 -12.12 -5.47
N ILE A 206 26.50 -11.90 -5.80
CA ILE A 206 25.39 -12.78 -5.44
C ILE A 206 24.98 -13.57 -6.67
N ASN A 207 24.79 -14.89 -6.53
CA ASN A 207 24.21 -15.70 -7.58
C ASN A 207 22.74 -15.31 -7.79
N GLY A 208 22.40 -14.83 -8.97
CA GLY A 208 21.08 -14.32 -9.31
C GLY A 208 20.11 -15.38 -9.86
N ARG A 209 20.43 -16.67 -9.74
CA ARG A 209 19.62 -17.77 -10.32
C ARG A 209 18.19 -17.79 -9.74
N GLU A 210 18.06 -17.51 -8.45
CA GLU A 210 16.77 -17.49 -7.73
C GLU A 210 16.23 -16.08 -7.50
N ALA A 211 16.91 -15.06 -8.03
CA ALA A 211 16.49 -13.69 -7.89
C ALA A 211 15.38 -13.35 -8.88
N THR A 212 14.35 -12.69 -8.38
CA THR A 212 13.30 -12.10 -9.22
C THR A 212 13.63 -10.63 -9.50
N LEU A 213 13.77 -10.25 -10.79
CA LEU A 213 13.95 -8.85 -11.15
C LEU A 213 12.65 -8.07 -10.93
N LEU A 214 12.73 -7.03 -10.11
CA LEU A 214 11.63 -6.12 -9.85
C LEU A 214 11.63 -4.96 -10.84
N GLY A 215 12.80 -4.54 -11.30
CA GLY A 215 12.92 -3.49 -12.30
C GLY A 215 14.35 -2.99 -12.48
N LYS A 216 14.47 -2.02 -13.38
CA LYS A 216 15.71 -1.32 -13.72
C LYS A 216 15.76 0.04 -13.02
N VAL A 217 16.89 0.37 -12.42
CA VAL A 217 17.15 1.70 -11.86
C VAL A 217 17.32 2.70 -12.99
N THR A 218 16.53 3.77 -12.94
CA THR A 218 16.52 4.84 -13.95
C THR A 218 17.07 6.16 -13.44
N ALA A 219 17.00 6.39 -12.12
CA ALA A 219 17.54 7.57 -11.47
C ALA A 219 17.90 7.31 -10.01
N VAL A 220 18.71 8.20 -9.45
CA VAL A 220 19.02 8.28 -8.02
C VAL A 220 18.67 9.67 -7.54
N ILE A 221 17.93 9.77 -6.46
CA ILE A 221 17.55 11.02 -5.82
C ILE A 221 18.19 11.08 -4.43
N ARG A 222 18.97 12.13 -4.20
CA ARG A 222 19.57 12.41 -2.89
C ARG A 222 18.99 13.68 -2.34
N GLN A 223 18.47 13.59 -1.12
CA GLN A 223 17.95 14.75 -0.39
C GLN A 223 18.97 15.17 0.67
N TYR A 224 19.25 16.46 0.74
CA TYR A 224 20.09 17.07 1.76
C TYR A 224 19.18 17.85 2.72
N SER A 225 19.30 17.61 4.01
CA SER A 225 18.58 18.31 5.09
C SER A 225 19.44 19.42 5.67
#